data_be2345c1677e5a883cc1cd8bcfa7678f
#
_entry.id   be2345c1677e5a883cc1cd8bcfa7678f
#
_cell.length_a   1.000
_cell.length_b   1.000
_cell.length_c   1.000
_cell.angle_alpha   90.00
_cell.angle_beta   90.00
_cell.angle_gamma   90.00
#
_symmetry.space_group_name_H-M   'P 1'
#
loop_
_entity.id
_entity.type
_entity.pdbx_description
1 polymer ?
#
loop_
_entity_poly.entity_id
_entity_poly.type
_entity_poly.pdbx_seq_one_letter_code
_entity_poly.pdbx_strand_id
1 'polypeptide(L)'
;MDSSMELKSMTLEELTDCVMELGEKKFRAKQIYGWLHQKLVRSPEEMKNVPAKCIEKLLKEHPFYGVEEVEHYESKIDGTQKFLFSLHDGNMVESVLMKYKHGNSVCISSQAGCRMGCRFCASTLLGLSRNLYPSEMLDQIYAIQKATGERVSHLVVMGTGEPFDNFESLCRMIELLCSPDGLNISHRNITVSTCGIVPKIYEFADRNPQVTLAISLHSPNDTMRRELMPIANKYSMDELMEAARYYTRTTGRRITFEYSLVKGVNDKKEHAQELISRVKGMNCHINLIPVNPIKERDFEQSTQNNVAAFKHILERQHIQVTVRREMGRDIQAACGQLRKSYKERSGDE
;
A
#
# COMPACT_ATOMS: atom_id res chain seq x y z
N MET A 1 -0.62 27.10 -8.82
CA MET A 1 -1.23 25.85 -8.35
C MET A 1 -1.60 26.08 -6.91
N ASP A 2 -2.86 26.24 -6.67
CA ASP A 2 -3.37 26.47 -5.33
C ASP A 2 -3.26 25.16 -4.56
N SER A 3 -2.30 25.07 -3.67
CA SER A 3 -2.06 23.85 -2.88
C SER A 3 -2.82 23.93 -1.56
N SER A 4 -4.14 24.12 -1.64
CA SER A 4 -4.96 23.97 -0.46
C SER A 4 -4.94 22.50 -0.04
N MET A 5 -4.38 22.22 1.14
CA MET A 5 -4.36 20.87 1.71
C MET A 5 -5.80 20.43 2.00
N GLU A 6 -6.17 19.19 1.62
CA GLU A 6 -7.50 18.66 1.94
C GLU A 6 -7.69 18.54 3.45
N LEU A 7 -8.92 18.79 3.89
CA LEU A 7 -9.26 18.83 5.31
C LEU A 7 -8.87 17.55 6.08
N LYS A 8 -9.05 16.37 5.47
CA LYS A 8 -8.65 15.08 6.07
C LYS A 8 -7.15 14.80 6.01
N SER A 9 -6.36 15.59 5.28
CA SER A 9 -4.90 15.46 5.21
C SER A 9 -4.18 16.27 6.28
N MET A 10 -4.91 17.07 7.07
CA MET A 10 -4.35 17.90 8.14
C MET A 10 -4.11 17.12 9.42
N THR A 11 -3.02 17.45 10.10
CA THR A 11 -2.83 17.06 11.50
C THR A 11 -3.79 17.84 12.41
N LEU A 12 -3.95 17.38 13.65
CA LEU A 12 -4.76 18.13 14.61
C LEU A 12 -4.18 19.52 14.89
N GLU A 13 -2.86 19.69 14.83
CA GLU A 13 -2.18 20.99 15.01
C GLU A 13 -2.51 21.94 13.86
N GLU A 14 -2.28 21.51 12.61
CA GLU A 14 -2.61 22.29 11.41
C GLU A 14 -4.10 22.67 11.35
N LEU A 15 -4.99 21.74 11.66
CA LEU A 15 -6.42 22.02 11.75
C LEU A 15 -6.76 23.01 12.86
N THR A 16 -6.00 22.97 13.97
CA THR A 16 -6.19 23.93 15.08
C THR A 16 -5.85 25.34 14.63
N ASP A 17 -4.74 25.50 13.92
CA ASP A 17 -4.30 26.80 13.41
C ASP A 17 -5.32 27.37 12.42
N CYS A 18 -5.76 26.57 11.45
CA CYS A 18 -6.81 26.97 10.50
C CYS A 18 -8.12 27.39 11.20
N VAL A 19 -8.57 26.62 12.18
CA VAL A 19 -9.80 26.94 12.94
C VAL A 19 -9.66 28.25 13.71
N MET A 20 -8.49 28.50 14.31
CA MET A 20 -8.21 29.74 15.05
C MET A 20 -8.14 30.96 14.11
N GLU A 21 -7.53 30.83 12.94
CA GLU A 21 -7.47 31.88 11.89
C GLU A 21 -8.88 32.28 11.42
N LEU A 22 -9.82 31.32 11.40
CA LEU A 22 -11.24 31.61 11.09
C LEU A 22 -12.00 32.29 12.24
N GLY A 23 -11.32 32.59 13.37
CA GLY A 23 -11.90 33.20 14.58
C GLY A 23 -12.71 32.23 15.44
N GLU A 24 -12.56 30.93 15.24
CA GLU A 24 -13.24 29.90 16.02
C GLU A 24 -12.38 29.46 17.23
N LYS A 25 -13.01 28.81 18.21
CA LYS A 25 -12.31 28.34 19.40
C LYS A 25 -11.52 27.05 19.14
N LYS A 26 -10.33 26.92 19.70
CA LYS A 26 -9.41 25.76 19.57
C LYS A 26 -10.09 24.39 19.73
N PHE A 27 -11.06 24.22 20.65
CA PHE A 27 -11.72 22.95 20.84
C PHE A 27 -12.54 22.47 19.63
N ARG A 28 -12.89 23.39 18.70
CA ARG A 28 -13.59 23.04 17.43
C ARG A 28 -12.73 22.17 16.53
N ALA A 29 -11.42 22.44 16.49
CA ALA A 29 -10.50 21.59 15.73
C ALA A 29 -10.54 20.14 16.22
N LYS A 30 -10.51 19.92 17.54
CA LYS A 30 -10.62 18.57 18.11
C LYS A 30 -11.96 17.89 17.80
N GLN A 31 -13.06 18.66 17.80
CA GLN A 31 -14.38 18.14 17.40
C GLN A 31 -14.38 17.71 15.93
N ILE A 32 -13.88 18.57 15.02
CA ILE A 32 -13.80 18.29 13.58
C ILE A 32 -12.89 17.08 13.34
N TYR A 33 -11.68 17.08 13.94
CA TYR A 33 -10.73 15.98 13.80
C TYR A 33 -11.31 14.63 14.26
N GLY A 34 -12.04 14.62 15.37
CA GLY A 34 -12.74 13.43 15.84
C GLY A 34 -13.84 12.95 14.87
N TRP A 35 -14.55 13.86 14.21
CA TRP A 35 -15.49 13.48 13.16
C TRP A 35 -14.79 12.87 11.94
N LEU A 36 -13.68 13.46 11.50
CA LEU A 36 -12.91 13.00 10.35
C LEU A 36 -12.28 11.63 10.57
N HIS A 37 -11.56 11.46 11.70
CA HIS A 37 -10.60 10.36 11.90
C HIS A 37 -11.02 9.31 12.94
N GLN A 38 -12.11 9.55 13.70
CA GLN A 38 -12.67 8.56 14.63
C GLN A 38 -14.07 8.11 14.21
N LYS A 39 -14.95 9.07 13.85
CA LYS A 39 -16.31 8.77 13.39
C LYS A 39 -16.39 8.49 11.90
N LEU A 40 -15.32 8.79 11.17
CA LEU A 40 -15.11 8.45 9.75
C LEU A 40 -16.24 8.98 8.87
N VAL A 41 -16.57 10.27 9.00
CA VAL A 41 -17.67 10.88 8.24
C VAL A 41 -17.39 10.88 6.74
N ARG A 42 -18.44 10.65 5.95
CA ARG A 42 -18.39 10.66 4.49
C ARG A 42 -18.72 12.02 3.90
N SER A 43 -19.40 12.86 4.69
CA SER A 43 -19.72 14.22 4.27
C SER A 43 -19.62 15.20 5.44
N PRO A 44 -19.37 16.48 5.16
CA PRO A 44 -19.29 17.53 6.19
C PRO A 44 -20.58 17.70 7.00
N GLU A 45 -21.74 17.42 6.39
CA GLU A 45 -23.07 17.55 7.00
C GLU A 45 -23.31 16.57 8.15
N GLU A 46 -22.51 15.50 8.24
CA GLU A 46 -22.56 14.57 9.36
C GLU A 46 -22.01 15.18 10.65
N MET A 47 -21.25 16.27 10.61
CA MET A 47 -20.58 16.92 11.77
C MET A 47 -21.57 17.74 12.60
N LYS A 48 -22.62 17.13 13.13
CA LYS A 48 -23.82 17.78 13.73
C LYS A 48 -23.53 18.73 14.90
N ASN A 49 -22.43 18.60 15.61
CA ASN A 49 -22.06 19.47 16.73
C ASN A 49 -21.04 20.56 16.36
N VAL A 50 -20.74 20.72 15.07
CA VAL A 50 -19.91 21.80 14.54
C VAL A 50 -20.83 22.80 13.83
N PRO A 51 -20.71 24.12 14.09
CA PRO A 51 -21.56 25.11 13.41
C PRO A 51 -21.34 25.05 11.87
N ALA A 52 -22.43 25.02 11.11
CA ALA A 52 -22.39 24.97 9.65
C ALA A 52 -21.51 26.07 9.05
N LYS A 53 -21.60 27.30 9.57
CA LYS A 53 -20.79 28.44 9.14
C LYS A 53 -19.28 28.23 9.32
N CYS A 54 -18.87 27.48 10.36
CA CYS A 54 -17.46 27.10 10.56
C CYS A 54 -17.04 26.12 9.47
N ILE A 55 -17.83 25.08 9.20
CA ILE A 55 -17.59 24.10 8.15
C ILE A 55 -17.51 24.77 6.79
N GLU A 56 -18.48 25.63 6.45
CA GLU A 56 -18.50 26.37 5.18
C GLU A 56 -17.23 27.22 4.96
N LYS A 57 -16.73 27.88 6.01
CA LYS A 57 -15.49 28.65 5.93
C LYS A 57 -14.29 27.75 5.66
N LEU A 58 -14.16 26.64 6.40
CA LEU A 58 -13.08 25.67 6.19
C LEU A 58 -13.08 25.08 4.78
N LEU A 59 -14.24 24.72 4.27
CA LEU A 59 -14.39 24.09 2.95
C LEU A 59 -14.09 25.05 1.79
N LYS A 60 -14.11 26.36 1.99
CA LYS A 60 -13.67 27.33 0.97
C LYS A 60 -12.17 27.29 0.69
N GLU A 61 -11.39 26.97 1.70
CA GLU A 61 -9.93 26.94 1.63
C GLU A 61 -9.37 25.52 1.57
N HIS A 62 -10.09 24.56 2.18
CA HIS A 62 -9.68 23.18 2.37
C HIS A 62 -10.74 22.20 1.87
N PRO A 63 -10.59 21.65 0.67
CA PRO A 63 -11.59 20.76 0.11
C PRO A 63 -11.75 19.48 0.97
N PHE A 64 -12.97 18.96 0.95
CA PHE A 64 -13.31 17.68 1.55
C PHE A 64 -13.55 16.67 0.42
N TYR A 65 -12.50 16.00 0.02
CA TYR A 65 -12.62 14.88 -0.91
C TYR A 65 -12.79 13.57 -0.13
N GLY A 66 -13.62 12.68 -0.68
CA GLY A 66 -13.80 11.32 -0.19
C GLY A 66 -13.60 10.32 -1.30
N VAL A 67 -13.61 9.05 -0.96
CA VAL A 67 -13.74 7.98 -1.92
C VAL A 67 -15.19 7.51 -1.96
N GLU A 68 -15.70 7.20 -3.17
CA GLU A 68 -17.03 6.65 -3.38
C GLU A 68 -16.89 5.16 -3.75
N GLU A 69 -17.63 4.29 -3.06
CA GLU A 69 -17.68 2.87 -3.38
C GLU A 69 -18.51 2.65 -4.65
N VAL A 70 -17.87 2.12 -5.68
CA VAL A 70 -18.50 1.84 -6.98
C VAL A 70 -18.88 0.37 -7.09
N GLU A 71 -17.97 -0.52 -6.66
CA GLU A 71 -18.16 -1.97 -6.69
C GLU A 71 -17.57 -2.62 -5.45
N HIS A 72 -18.22 -3.70 -5.01
CA HIS A 72 -17.77 -4.52 -3.90
C HIS A 72 -17.95 -6.00 -4.23
N TYR A 73 -16.90 -6.78 -4.03
CA TYR A 73 -16.87 -8.21 -4.26
C TYR A 73 -16.43 -8.95 -3.02
N GLU A 74 -17.08 -10.06 -2.70
CA GLU A 74 -16.66 -10.95 -1.62
C GLU A 74 -16.32 -12.34 -2.16
N SER A 75 -15.14 -12.83 -1.81
CA SER A 75 -14.67 -14.17 -2.15
C SER A 75 -15.49 -15.24 -1.44
N LYS A 76 -16.02 -16.20 -2.21
CA LYS A 76 -16.70 -17.37 -1.68
C LYS A 76 -15.73 -18.42 -1.12
N ILE A 77 -14.42 -18.28 -1.41
CA ILE A 77 -13.39 -19.23 -0.99
C ILE A 77 -12.88 -18.92 0.40
N ASP A 78 -12.64 -17.62 0.71
CA ASP A 78 -11.92 -17.23 1.93
C ASP A 78 -12.46 -15.97 2.60
N GLY A 79 -13.55 -15.38 2.09
CA GLY A 79 -14.18 -14.19 2.65
C GLY A 79 -13.37 -12.88 2.45
N THR A 80 -12.35 -12.91 1.59
CA THR A 80 -11.65 -11.69 1.16
C THR A 80 -12.62 -10.78 0.43
N GLN A 81 -12.56 -9.48 0.71
CA GLN A 81 -13.43 -8.49 0.08
C GLN A 81 -12.60 -7.51 -0.73
N LYS A 82 -12.99 -7.28 -1.98
CA LYS A 82 -12.38 -6.28 -2.88
C LYS A 82 -13.35 -5.14 -3.12
N PHE A 83 -12.86 -3.93 -2.95
CA PHE A 83 -13.59 -2.69 -3.14
C PHE A 83 -12.98 -1.92 -4.31
N LEU A 84 -13.82 -1.40 -5.18
CA LEU A 84 -13.47 -0.43 -6.19
C LEU A 84 -14.00 0.93 -5.75
N PHE A 85 -13.11 1.89 -5.64
CA PHE A 85 -13.42 3.27 -5.25
C PHE A 85 -13.20 4.24 -6.40
N SER A 86 -14.14 5.17 -6.57
CA SER A 86 -13.99 6.38 -7.40
C SER A 86 -13.39 7.50 -6.56
N LEU A 87 -12.47 8.24 -7.13
CA LEU A 87 -11.91 9.47 -6.58
C LEU A 87 -12.66 10.68 -7.17
N HIS A 88 -12.50 11.86 -6.54
CA HIS A 88 -13.19 13.10 -6.94
C HIS A 88 -12.97 13.52 -8.40
N ASP A 89 -11.87 13.09 -9.01
CA ASP A 89 -11.50 13.39 -10.40
C ASP A 89 -11.85 12.26 -11.39
N GLY A 90 -12.63 11.26 -10.95
CA GLY A 90 -13.02 10.11 -11.74
C GLY A 90 -11.94 9.03 -11.92
N ASN A 91 -10.77 9.18 -11.29
CA ASN A 91 -9.82 8.08 -11.19
C ASN A 91 -10.39 6.97 -10.28
N MET A 92 -9.97 5.72 -10.55
CA MET A 92 -10.40 4.56 -9.79
C MET A 92 -9.22 3.93 -9.08
N VAL A 93 -9.47 3.42 -7.86
CA VAL A 93 -8.50 2.63 -7.09
C VAL A 93 -9.17 1.43 -6.45
N GLU A 94 -8.42 0.36 -6.28
CA GLU A 94 -8.89 -0.85 -5.63
C GLU A 94 -8.24 -1.02 -4.26
N SER A 95 -9.02 -1.57 -3.32
CA SER A 95 -8.56 -1.96 -1.98
C SER A 95 -9.09 -3.34 -1.63
N VAL A 96 -8.38 -4.04 -0.76
CA VAL A 96 -8.74 -5.42 -0.39
C VAL A 96 -8.74 -5.55 1.13
N LEU A 97 -9.86 -6.02 1.67
CA LEU A 97 -9.98 -6.44 3.06
C LEU A 97 -9.74 -7.95 3.17
N MET A 98 -8.77 -8.32 3.98
CA MET A 98 -8.39 -9.70 4.27
C MET A 98 -8.63 -10.01 5.75
N LYS A 99 -9.32 -11.09 6.04
CA LYS A 99 -9.62 -11.53 7.41
C LYS A 99 -8.60 -12.58 7.86
N TYR A 100 -7.88 -12.25 8.93
CA TYR A 100 -6.92 -13.16 9.56
C TYR A 100 -7.30 -13.43 11.01
N LYS A 101 -6.79 -14.52 11.58
CA LYS A 101 -7.00 -14.85 13.01
C LYS A 101 -6.49 -13.75 13.97
N HIS A 102 -5.49 -12.98 13.55
CA HIS A 102 -4.91 -11.90 14.33
C HIS A 102 -5.56 -10.53 14.10
N GLY A 103 -6.58 -10.46 13.25
CA GLY A 103 -7.33 -9.23 12.94
C GLY A 103 -7.47 -8.96 11.45
N ASN A 104 -8.24 -7.94 11.12
CA ASN A 104 -8.49 -7.53 9.74
C ASN A 104 -7.33 -6.71 9.19
N SER A 105 -6.85 -7.08 8.02
CA SER A 105 -5.81 -6.37 7.27
C SER A 105 -6.39 -5.75 6.00
N VAL A 106 -6.12 -4.49 5.76
CA VAL A 106 -6.52 -3.81 4.52
C VAL A 106 -5.29 -3.56 3.64
N CYS A 107 -5.38 -3.93 2.37
CA CYS A 107 -4.45 -3.54 1.33
C CYS A 107 -4.99 -2.30 0.62
N ILE A 108 -4.22 -1.20 0.63
CA ILE A 108 -4.61 0.06 -0.01
C ILE A 108 -3.70 0.40 -1.18
N SER A 109 -4.25 1.22 -2.09
CA SER A 109 -3.54 1.84 -3.20
C SER A 109 -2.93 3.18 -2.78
N SER A 110 -1.77 3.53 -3.34
CA SER A 110 -1.06 4.79 -3.09
C SER A 110 -1.05 5.75 -4.28
N GLN A 111 -1.42 5.26 -5.46
CA GLN A 111 -1.47 6.03 -6.70
C GLN A 111 -2.66 5.57 -7.56
N ALA A 112 -3.13 6.43 -8.45
CA ALA A 112 -4.03 6.05 -9.53
C ALA A 112 -3.17 5.62 -10.75
N GLY A 113 -2.99 4.29 -10.91
CA GLY A 113 -2.03 3.71 -11.84
C GLY A 113 -0.61 3.67 -11.26
N CYS A 114 0.37 3.24 -12.08
CA CYS A 114 1.77 3.11 -11.66
C CYS A 114 2.72 3.25 -12.85
N ARG A 115 3.78 4.04 -12.71
CA ARG A 115 4.78 4.24 -13.77
C ARG A 115 6.01 3.33 -13.70
N MET A 116 6.08 2.43 -12.72
CA MET A 116 7.29 1.61 -12.49
C MET A 116 7.52 0.54 -13.57
N GLY A 117 6.49 0.15 -14.32
CA GLY A 117 6.61 -0.74 -15.48
C GLY A 117 6.93 -2.20 -15.15
N CYS A 118 6.70 -2.66 -13.90
CA CYS A 118 6.92 -4.06 -13.53
C CYS A 118 6.11 -4.98 -14.44
N ARG A 119 6.79 -5.92 -15.14
CA ARG A 119 6.20 -6.70 -16.22
C ARG A 119 5.14 -7.71 -15.79
N PHE A 120 5.12 -8.09 -14.52
CA PHE A 120 4.15 -9.02 -13.94
C PHE A 120 2.95 -8.32 -13.27
N CYS A 121 2.86 -6.98 -13.29
CA CYS A 121 1.87 -6.22 -12.53
C CYS A 121 0.87 -5.50 -13.45
N ALA A 122 -0.42 -5.75 -13.24
CA ALA A 122 -1.51 -5.12 -13.99
C ALA A 122 -1.61 -3.60 -13.72
N SER A 123 -1.22 -3.13 -12.53
CA SER A 123 -1.27 -1.70 -12.18
C SER A 123 -0.40 -0.80 -13.08
N THR A 124 0.55 -1.39 -13.82
CA THR A 124 1.46 -0.63 -14.71
C THR A 124 0.96 -0.50 -16.14
N LEU A 125 -0.11 -1.21 -16.52
CA LEU A 125 -0.59 -1.30 -17.90
C LEU A 125 -1.03 0.06 -18.48
N LEU A 126 -1.64 0.89 -17.66
CA LEU A 126 -2.16 2.21 -18.06
C LEU A 126 -1.27 3.38 -17.61
N GLY A 127 -0.08 3.08 -17.08
CA GLY A 127 0.82 4.08 -16.51
C GLY A 127 0.28 4.76 -15.26
N LEU A 128 0.90 5.89 -14.88
CA LEU A 128 0.53 6.70 -13.73
C LEU A 128 -0.40 7.83 -14.17
N SER A 129 -1.59 7.94 -13.56
CA SER A 129 -2.45 9.10 -13.69
C SER A 129 -2.01 10.20 -12.71
N ARG A 130 -2.01 9.91 -11.41
CA ARG A 130 -1.51 10.80 -10.36
C ARG A 130 -1.23 10.07 -9.04
N ASN A 131 -0.56 10.77 -8.16
CA ASN A 131 -0.42 10.39 -6.76
C ASN A 131 -1.75 10.57 -6.02
N LEU A 132 -2.02 9.72 -5.03
CA LEU A 132 -3.13 9.90 -4.11
C LEU A 132 -2.74 10.89 -3.01
N TYR A 133 -3.72 11.67 -2.58
CA TYR A 133 -3.62 12.50 -1.38
C TYR A 133 -3.60 11.62 -0.12
N PRO A 134 -3.05 12.11 1.00
CA PRO A 134 -3.12 11.39 2.28
C PRO A 134 -4.56 11.04 2.67
N SER A 135 -5.50 11.98 2.47
CA SER A 135 -6.94 11.80 2.69
C SER A 135 -7.53 10.64 1.90
N GLU A 136 -7.16 10.50 0.61
CA GLU A 136 -7.66 9.44 -0.26
C GLU A 136 -7.11 8.06 0.13
N MET A 137 -5.88 7.99 0.63
CA MET A 137 -5.32 6.75 1.18
C MET A 137 -6.02 6.35 2.49
N LEU A 138 -6.30 7.31 3.38
CA LEU A 138 -7.05 7.09 4.62
C LEU A 138 -8.49 6.67 4.33
N ASP A 139 -9.14 7.32 3.38
CA ASP A 139 -10.55 7.06 3.07
C ASP A 139 -10.82 5.67 2.52
N GLN A 140 -9.85 5.02 1.87
CA GLN A 140 -9.96 3.60 1.51
C GLN A 140 -10.17 2.74 2.77
N ILE A 141 -9.43 3.02 3.85
CA ILE A 141 -9.56 2.31 5.13
C ILE A 141 -10.89 2.66 5.80
N TYR A 142 -11.24 3.95 5.83
CA TYR A 142 -12.44 4.46 6.49
C TYR A 142 -13.73 3.95 5.83
N ALA A 143 -13.76 3.96 4.50
CA ALA A 143 -14.89 3.44 3.74
C ALA A 143 -15.09 1.94 3.97
N ILE A 144 -14.02 1.16 4.00
CA ILE A 144 -14.08 -0.28 4.30
C ILE A 144 -14.59 -0.52 5.72
N GLN A 145 -14.09 0.19 6.73
CA GLN A 145 -14.60 0.08 8.11
C GLN A 145 -16.09 0.42 8.21
N LYS A 146 -16.51 1.47 7.51
CA LYS A 146 -17.94 1.89 7.50
C LYS A 146 -18.81 0.86 6.78
N ALA A 147 -18.38 0.36 5.63
CA ALA A 147 -19.16 -0.60 4.83
C ALA A 147 -19.32 -1.96 5.54
N THR A 148 -18.29 -2.42 6.23
CA THR A 148 -18.28 -3.75 6.87
C THR A 148 -18.68 -3.72 8.33
N GLY A 149 -18.59 -2.57 9.00
CA GLY A 149 -18.74 -2.46 10.46
C GLY A 149 -17.58 -3.09 11.25
N GLU A 150 -16.53 -3.56 10.56
CA GLU A 150 -15.40 -4.29 11.15
C GLU A 150 -14.20 -3.36 11.35
N ARG A 151 -13.54 -3.49 12.52
CA ARG A 151 -12.32 -2.73 12.79
C ARG A 151 -11.17 -3.24 11.94
N VAL A 152 -10.49 -2.33 11.26
CA VAL A 152 -9.20 -2.58 10.61
C VAL A 152 -8.09 -2.44 11.65
N SER A 153 -7.23 -3.45 11.77
CA SER A 153 -6.14 -3.50 12.74
C SER A 153 -4.75 -3.52 12.09
N HIS A 154 -4.66 -3.89 10.82
CA HIS A 154 -3.42 -3.98 10.06
C HIS A 154 -3.58 -3.32 8.69
N LEU A 155 -2.49 -2.72 8.21
CA LEU A 155 -2.43 -2.08 6.91
C LEU A 155 -1.25 -2.62 6.10
N VAL A 156 -1.49 -2.91 4.83
CA VAL A 156 -0.42 -3.12 3.84
C VAL A 156 -0.60 -2.14 2.68
N VAL A 157 0.44 -1.37 2.37
CA VAL A 157 0.46 -0.47 1.21
C VAL A 157 1.10 -1.23 0.07
N MET A 158 0.28 -2.08 -0.58
CA MET A 158 0.67 -3.04 -1.63
C MET A 158 -0.36 -3.10 -2.77
N GLY A 159 -1.27 -2.13 -2.84
CA GLY A 159 -2.25 -2.00 -3.90
C GLY A 159 -1.65 -1.35 -5.15
N THR A 160 -2.46 -0.59 -5.87
CA THR A 160 -2.00 0.14 -7.06
C THR A 160 -1.06 1.28 -6.69
N GLY A 161 0.09 1.34 -7.38
CA GLY A 161 1.09 2.39 -7.22
C GLY A 161 2.39 1.94 -6.57
N GLU A 162 3.38 2.84 -6.61
CA GLU A 162 4.64 2.74 -5.86
C GLU A 162 4.59 3.76 -4.71
N PRO A 163 4.51 3.30 -3.45
CA PRO A 163 4.36 4.22 -2.32
C PRO A 163 5.54 5.20 -2.17
N PHE A 164 6.75 4.78 -2.53
CA PHE A 164 7.93 5.65 -2.44
C PHE A 164 8.03 6.67 -3.59
N ASP A 165 7.22 6.54 -4.61
CA ASP A 165 7.02 7.57 -5.64
C ASP A 165 5.98 8.63 -5.19
N ASN A 166 5.19 8.30 -4.15
CA ASN A 166 4.27 9.20 -3.44
C ASN A 166 4.68 9.38 -1.96
N PHE A 167 5.95 9.61 -1.73
CA PHE A 167 6.59 9.44 -0.43
C PHE A 167 6.03 10.37 0.67
N GLU A 168 5.86 11.66 0.39
CA GLU A 168 5.40 12.62 1.39
C GLU A 168 3.95 12.36 1.80
N SER A 169 3.07 12.06 0.83
CA SER A 169 1.69 11.68 1.12
C SER A 169 1.61 10.37 1.91
N LEU A 170 2.49 9.40 1.62
CA LEU A 170 2.59 8.16 2.38
C LEU A 170 2.97 8.43 3.83
N CYS A 171 4.00 9.23 4.09
CA CYS A 171 4.44 9.56 5.44
C CYS A 171 3.36 10.31 6.22
N ARG A 172 2.68 11.27 5.57
CA ARG A 172 1.56 12.00 6.17
C ARG A 172 0.39 11.05 6.50
N MET A 173 0.03 10.15 5.61
CA MET A 173 -1.00 9.14 5.85
C MET A 173 -0.67 8.27 7.05
N ILE A 174 0.58 7.82 7.18
CA ILE A 174 1.04 7.02 8.34
C ILE A 174 0.93 7.84 9.64
N GLU A 175 1.35 9.10 9.63
CA GLU A 175 1.24 10.01 10.78
C GLU A 175 -0.22 10.13 11.27
N LEU A 176 -1.13 10.44 10.36
CA LEU A 176 -2.56 10.60 10.65
C LEU A 176 -3.21 9.30 11.13
N LEU A 177 -2.89 8.18 10.48
CA LEU A 177 -3.44 6.86 10.82
C LEU A 177 -3.01 6.38 12.21
N CYS A 178 -1.78 6.72 12.60
CA CYS A 178 -1.20 6.35 13.89
C CYS A 178 -1.51 7.36 15.01
N SER A 179 -2.09 8.51 14.67
CA SER A 179 -2.45 9.54 15.64
C SER A 179 -3.35 8.98 16.75
N PRO A 180 -3.05 9.26 18.03
CA PRO A 180 -3.92 8.84 19.15
C PRO A 180 -5.30 9.50 19.10
N ASP A 181 -5.43 10.65 18.46
CA ASP A 181 -6.69 11.35 18.22
C ASP A 181 -7.42 10.86 16.96
N GLY A 182 -6.87 9.88 16.21
CA GLY A 182 -7.45 9.24 15.03
C GLY A 182 -7.83 7.77 15.25
N LEU A 183 -7.57 6.91 14.25
CA LEU A 183 -7.79 5.46 14.34
C LEU A 183 -6.80 4.77 15.29
N ASN A 184 -5.67 5.40 15.57
CA ASN A 184 -4.64 4.90 16.47
C ASN A 184 -4.16 3.49 16.12
N ILE A 185 -3.87 3.25 14.83
CA ILE A 185 -3.28 2.00 14.38
C ILE A 185 -1.79 2.03 14.71
N SER A 186 -1.30 0.98 15.36
CA SER A 186 0.13 0.90 15.68
C SER A 186 0.99 0.90 14.42
N HIS A 187 2.07 1.69 14.39
CA HIS A 187 3.08 1.67 13.32
C HIS A 187 3.58 0.25 13.00
N ARG A 188 3.65 -0.64 14.01
CA ARG A 188 4.07 -2.04 13.85
C ARG A 188 3.10 -2.89 13.05
N ASN A 189 1.86 -2.45 12.93
CA ASN A 189 0.80 -3.11 12.16
C ASN A 189 0.72 -2.57 10.73
N ILE A 190 1.64 -1.70 10.33
CA ILE A 190 1.71 -1.15 8.99
C ILE A 190 2.90 -1.77 8.26
N THR A 191 2.67 -2.26 7.05
CA THR A 191 3.71 -2.71 6.13
C THR A 191 3.64 -1.88 4.85
N VAL A 192 4.76 -1.30 4.47
CA VAL A 192 4.91 -0.58 3.20
C VAL A 192 5.80 -1.42 2.28
N SER A 193 5.36 -1.64 1.04
CA SER A 193 6.16 -2.31 0.03
C SER A 193 6.65 -1.33 -1.03
N THR A 194 7.91 -1.47 -1.42
CA THR A 194 8.50 -0.66 -2.50
C THR A 194 9.18 -1.52 -3.55
N CYS A 195 9.15 -1.06 -4.80
CA CYS A 195 9.95 -1.65 -5.87
C CYS A 195 11.46 -1.38 -5.72
N GLY A 196 11.86 -0.55 -4.74
CA GLY A 196 13.26 -0.28 -4.45
C GLY A 196 13.76 1.08 -4.96
N ILE A 197 13.06 2.16 -4.65
CA ILE A 197 13.56 3.52 -4.83
C ILE A 197 14.58 3.79 -3.71
N VAL A 198 15.86 3.48 -3.98
CA VAL A 198 16.93 3.39 -2.98
C VAL A 198 17.07 4.62 -2.07
N PRO A 199 17.10 5.87 -2.55
CA PRO A 199 17.19 7.04 -1.66
C PRO A 199 16.05 7.12 -0.65
N LYS A 200 14.84 6.70 -1.06
CA LYS A 200 13.67 6.73 -0.19
C LYS A 200 13.65 5.61 0.85
N ILE A 201 14.41 4.53 0.66
CA ILE A 201 14.59 3.49 1.69
C ILE A 201 15.37 4.05 2.88
N TYR A 202 16.44 4.81 2.64
CA TYR A 202 17.20 5.48 3.69
C TYR A 202 16.32 6.48 4.47
N GLU A 203 15.66 7.37 3.74
CA GLU A 203 14.77 8.37 4.34
C GLU A 203 13.61 7.74 5.14
N PHE A 204 13.05 6.64 4.64
CA PHE A 204 11.98 5.91 5.33
C PHE A 204 12.45 5.26 6.62
N ALA A 205 13.66 4.69 6.64
CA ALA A 205 14.26 4.10 7.83
C ALA A 205 14.41 5.13 8.96
N ASP A 206 14.79 6.37 8.61
CA ASP A 206 14.98 7.45 9.57
C ASP A 206 13.66 8.04 10.08
N ARG A 207 12.68 8.23 9.18
CA ARG A 207 11.38 8.87 9.50
C ARG A 207 10.36 7.92 10.12
N ASN A 208 10.37 6.65 9.72
CA ASN A 208 9.35 5.66 10.10
C ASN A 208 9.94 4.35 10.66
N PRO A 209 10.79 4.43 11.69
CA PRO A 209 11.57 3.27 12.15
C PRO A 209 10.75 2.12 12.71
N GLN A 210 9.47 2.33 13.01
CA GLN A 210 8.57 1.31 13.54
C GLN A 210 7.67 0.65 12.49
N VAL A 211 7.62 1.20 11.27
CA VAL A 211 6.84 0.62 10.16
C VAL A 211 7.62 -0.52 9.52
N THR A 212 6.96 -1.61 9.15
CA THR A 212 7.61 -2.74 8.47
C THR A 212 7.83 -2.39 7.00
N LEU A 213 9.07 -2.58 6.53
CA LEU A 213 9.41 -2.42 5.12
C LEU A 213 9.45 -3.78 4.42
N ALA A 214 8.79 -3.85 3.27
CA ALA A 214 8.91 -4.93 2.31
C ALA A 214 9.55 -4.40 1.02
N ILE A 215 10.48 -5.15 0.44
CA ILE A 215 11.11 -4.83 -0.84
C ILE A 215 10.68 -5.86 -1.87
N SER A 216 10.07 -5.38 -2.95
CA SER A 216 9.79 -6.16 -4.15
C SER A 216 11.11 -6.47 -4.86
N LEU A 217 11.73 -7.59 -4.49
CA LEU A 217 13.03 -8.01 -5.01
C LEU A 217 12.89 -8.77 -6.33
N HIS A 218 12.08 -9.83 -6.34
CA HIS A 218 11.64 -10.67 -7.45
C HIS A 218 12.74 -11.30 -8.31
N SER A 219 14.01 -11.08 -7.99
CA SER A 219 15.16 -11.61 -8.71
C SER A 219 16.39 -11.62 -7.81
N PRO A 220 17.33 -12.55 -7.99
CA PRO A 220 18.56 -12.60 -7.20
C PRO A 220 19.69 -11.72 -7.77
N ASN A 221 19.56 -11.21 -9.01
CA ASN A 221 20.61 -10.45 -9.70
C ASN A 221 20.06 -9.33 -10.60
N ASP A 222 20.95 -8.44 -11.02
CA ASP A 222 20.62 -7.27 -11.83
C ASP A 222 20.07 -7.62 -13.21
N THR A 223 20.65 -8.61 -13.88
CA THR A 223 20.26 -8.99 -15.24
C THR A 223 18.79 -9.39 -15.29
N MET A 224 18.40 -10.35 -14.46
CA MET A 224 17.01 -10.79 -14.38
C MET A 224 16.09 -9.71 -13.81
N ARG A 225 16.59 -8.90 -12.87
CA ARG A 225 15.77 -7.86 -12.25
C ARG A 225 15.42 -6.77 -13.24
N ARG A 226 16.35 -6.37 -14.12
CA ARG A 226 16.09 -5.39 -15.21
C ARG A 226 15.02 -5.87 -16.18
N GLU A 227 14.97 -7.17 -16.46
CA GLU A 227 13.94 -7.75 -17.32
C GLU A 227 12.55 -7.72 -16.70
N LEU A 228 12.45 -7.91 -15.38
CA LEU A 228 11.18 -7.96 -14.63
C LEU A 228 10.72 -6.59 -14.13
N MET A 229 11.68 -5.74 -13.74
CA MET A 229 11.45 -4.47 -13.04
C MET A 229 12.36 -3.38 -13.57
N PRO A 230 11.88 -2.46 -14.40
CA PRO A 230 12.69 -1.40 -15.02
C PRO A 230 13.43 -0.49 -14.04
N ILE A 231 12.98 -0.38 -12.78
CA ILE A 231 13.66 0.37 -11.73
C ILE A 231 15.12 -0.12 -11.50
N ALA A 232 15.41 -1.38 -11.80
CA ALA A 232 16.74 -1.95 -11.72
C ALA A 232 17.74 -1.37 -12.75
N ASN A 233 17.29 -0.60 -13.73
CA ASN A 233 18.16 0.18 -14.60
C ASN A 233 18.68 1.44 -13.88
N LYS A 234 17.98 1.91 -12.85
CA LYS A 234 18.36 3.10 -12.08
C LYS A 234 19.13 2.75 -10.81
N TYR A 235 18.78 1.67 -10.15
CA TYR A 235 19.40 1.23 -8.90
C TYR A 235 19.83 -0.23 -9.02
N SER A 236 21.12 -0.49 -8.81
CA SER A 236 21.69 -1.84 -8.83
C SER A 236 21.21 -2.68 -7.65
N MET A 237 21.39 -3.99 -7.76
CA MET A 237 21.12 -4.92 -6.67
C MET A 237 21.98 -4.61 -5.43
N ASP A 238 23.24 -4.22 -5.63
CA ASP A 238 24.15 -3.93 -4.52
C ASP A 238 23.71 -2.67 -3.76
N GLU A 239 23.31 -1.59 -4.46
CA GLU A 239 22.75 -0.37 -3.84
C GLU A 239 21.46 -0.69 -3.07
N LEU A 240 20.59 -1.52 -3.65
CA LEU A 240 19.34 -1.92 -3.01
C LEU A 240 19.58 -2.75 -1.73
N MET A 241 20.53 -3.70 -1.79
CA MET A 241 20.87 -4.53 -0.64
C MET A 241 21.58 -3.74 0.46
N GLU A 242 22.38 -2.72 0.11
CA GLU A 242 22.99 -1.82 1.11
C GLU A 242 21.90 -0.98 1.81
N ALA A 243 20.94 -0.42 1.07
CA ALA A 243 19.81 0.28 1.66
C ALA A 243 18.96 -0.63 2.57
N ALA A 244 18.77 -1.90 2.19
CA ALA A 244 18.08 -2.88 3.01
C ALA A 244 18.84 -3.17 4.32
N ARG A 245 20.18 -3.26 4.26
CA ARG A 245 21.04 -3.39 5.45
C ARG A 245 20.97 -2.15 6.33
N TYR A 246 20.98 -0.96 5.73
CA TYR A 246 20.81 0.28 6.46
C TYR A 246 19.49 0.28 7.23
N TYR A 247 18.37 -0.03 6.57
CA TYR A 247 17.07 -0.12 7.23
C TYR A 247 17.10 -1.08 8.44
N THR A 248 17.65 -2.29 8.29
CA THR A 248 17.69 -3.26 9.39
C THR A 248 18.57 -2.82 10.56
N ARG A 249 19.71 -2.16 10.28
CA ARG A 249 20.62 -1.62 11.31
C ARG A 249 20.01 -0.44 12.07
N THR A 250 19.42 0.50 11.33
CA THR A 250 18.85 1.74 11.89
C THR A 250 17.61 1.46 12.72
N THR A 251 16.72 0.61 12.21
CA THR A 251 15.43 0.35 12.85
C THR A 251 15.42 -0.83 13.83
N GLY A 252 16.41 -1.71 13.75
CA GLY A 252 16.42 -2.99 14.45
C GLY A 252 15.36 -3.99 13.97
N ARG A 253 14.60 -3.64 12.94
CA ARG A 253 13.47 -4.43 12.44
C ARG A 253 13.89 -5.41 11.37
N ARG A 254 13.16 -6.53 11.31
CA ARG A 254 13.27 -7.47 10.21
C ARG A 254 12.69 -6.86 8.93
N ILE A 255 13.43 -6.92 7.83
CA ILE A 255 12.95 -6.56 6.50
C ILE A 255 12.31 -7.76 5.80
N THR A 256 11.31 -7.53 4.95
CA THR A 256 10.72 -8.58 4.11
C THR A 256 11.16 -8.40 2.65
N PHE A 257 11.58 -9.47 2.00
CA PHE A 257 11.78 -9.52 0.55
C PHE A 257 10.62 -10.28 -0.09
N GLU A 258 9.86 -9.59 -0.92
CA GLU A 258 8.82 -10.18 -1.76
C GLU A 258 9.49 -10.77 -3.01
N TYR A 259 9.26 -12.05 -3.28
CA TYR A 259 9.86 -12.76 -4.39
C TYR A 259 8.81 -13.52 -5.18
N SER A 260 8.35 -12.93 -6.29
CA SER A 260 7.41 -13.57 -7.21
C SER A 260 8.11 -14.68 -7.99
N LEU A 261 7.65 -15.90 -7.81
CA LEU A 261 8.16 -17.06 -8.54
C LEU A 261 7.45 -17.19 -9.89
N VAL A 262 8.21 -16.98 -10.96
CA VAL A 262 7.78 -17.07 -12.35
C VAL A 262 8.41 -18.31 -12.98
N LYS A 263 7.57 -19.20 -13.51
CA LYS A 263 7.99 -20.48 -14.10
C LYS A 263 9.04 -20.27 -15.21
N GLY A 264 10.16 -20.98 -15.06
CA GLY A 264 11.26 -20.95 -16.03
C GLY A 264 12.09 -19.66 -16.06
N VAL A 265 11.70 -18.63 -15.33
CA VAL A 265 12.40 -17.34 -15.30
C VAL A 265 13.33 -17.26 -14.08
N ASN A 266 12.77 -17.28 -12.85
CA ASN A 266 13.52 -17.03 -11.62
C ASN A 266 13.31 -18.12 -10.54
N ASP A 267 12.75 -19.28 -10.89
CA ASP A 267 12.32 -20.34 -9.99
C ASP A 267 13.26 -21.56 -9.91
N LYS A 268 14.49 -21.44 -10.45
CA LYS A 268 15.49 -22.52 -10.46
C LYS A 268 16.28 -22.56 -9.13
N LYS A 269 16.94 -23.70 -8.86
CA LYS A 269 17.79 -23.91 -7.67
C LYS A 269 18.93 -22.90 -7.58
N GLU A 270 19.54 -22.59 -8.71
CA GLU A 270 20.67 -21.64 -8.81
C GLU A 270 20.23 -20.24 -8.36
N HIS A 271 18.99 -19.84 -8.68
CA HIS A 271 18.43 -18.57 -8.26
C HIS A 271 18.20 -18.50 -6.75
N ALA A 272 17.79 -19.63 -6.12
CA ALA A 272 17.67 -19.69 -4.67
C ALA A 272 19.06 -19.58 -3.97
N GLN A 273 20.10 -20.22 -4.54
CA GLN A 273 21.46 -20.13 -4.01
C GLN A 273 22.04 -18.73 -4.11
N GLU A 274 21.80 -18.06 -5.26
CA GLU A 274 22.21 -16.67 -5.46
C GLU A 274 21.48 -15.73 -4.50
N LEU A 275 20.16 -15.91 -4.32
CA LEU A 275 19.37 -15.14 -3.35
C LEU A 275 19.92 -15.28 -1.91
N ILE A 276 20.30 -16.50 -1.52
CA ILE A 276 20.95 -16.76 -0.22
C ILE A 276 22.18 -15.88 -0.05
N SER A 277 23.05 -15.81 -1.07
CA SER A 277 24.27 -15.02 -0.99
C SER A 277 23.98 -13.52 -0.76
N ARG A 278 22.90 -13.00 -1.33
CA ARG A 278 22.49 -11.61 -1.20
C ARG A 278 22.00 -11.25 0.21
N VAL A 279 21.22 -12.16 0.84
CA VAL A 279 20.59 -11.90 2.14
C VAL A 279 21.37 -12.45 3.34
N LYS A 280 22.50 -13.10 3.11
CA LYS A 280 23.32 -13.70 4.16
C LYS A 280 23.65 -12.70 5.27
N GLY A 281 23.38 -13.09 6.52
CA GLY A 281 23.65 -12.27 7.70
C GLY A 281 22.67 -11.11 7.94
N MET A 282 21.61 -10.97 7.12
CA MET A 282 20.61 -9.95 7.29
C MET A 282 19.42 -10.47 8.10
N ASN A 283 18.89 -9.66 9.01
CA ASN A 283 17.62 -9.95 9.68
C ASN A 283 16.47 -9.76 8.68
N CYS A 284 16.15 -10.81 7.92
CA CYS A 284 15.17 -10.75 6.86
C CYS A 284 14.19 -11.92 6.88
N HIS A 285 13.10 -11.74 6.16
CA HIS A 285 12.12 -12.75 5.82
C HIS A 285 11.91 -12.75 4.30
N ILE A 286 11.82 -13.91 3.68
CA ILE A 286 11.50 -14.03 2.26
C ILE A 286 10.07 -14.52 2.12
N ASN A 287 9.27 -13.75 1.41
CA ASN A 287 7.89 -14.09 1.09
C ASN A 287 7.82 -14.53 -0.37
N LEU A 288 7.73 -15.83 -0.60
CA LEU A 288 7.61 -16.41 -1.94
C LEU A 288 6.16 -16.25 -2.41
N ILE A 289 5.99 -15.62 -3.56
CA ILE A 289 4.69 -15.39 -4.17
C ILE A 289 4.65 -16.15 -5.50
N PRO A 290 3.95 -17.29 -5.61
CA PRO A 290 3.66 -17.83 -6.93
C PRO A 290 2.97 -16.73 -7.76
N VAL A 291 3.54 -16.38 -8.94
CA VAL A 291 3.02 -15.25 -9.72
C VAL A 291 1.55 -15.45 -10.06
N ASN A 292 0.75 -14.41 -9.90
CA ASN A 292 -0.65 -14.44 -10.31
C ASN A 292 -0.72 -14.06 -11.79
N PRO A 293 -1.14 -14.95 -12.69
CA PRO A 293 -1.25 -14.62 -14.10
C PRO A 293 -2.21 -13.46 -14.36
N ILE A 294 -1.84 -12.61 -15.30
CA ILE A 294 -2.71 -11.57 -15.84
C ILE A 294 -2.88 -11.77 -17.35
N LYS A 295 -4.03 -11.42 -17.90
CA LYS A 295 -4.38 -11.71 -19.31
C LYS A 295 -3.42 -11.07 -20.32
N GLU A 296 -2.82 -9.94 -19.95
CA GLU A 296 -1.98 -9.11 -20.82
C GLU A 296 -0.50 -9.50 -20.78
N ARG A 297 -0.12 -10.58 -20.06
CA ARG A 297 1.27 -11.02 -19.90
C ARG A 297 1.38 -12.54 -19.90
N ASP A 298 2.42 -13.06 -20.50
CA ASP A 298 2.66 -14.51 -20.68
C ASP A 298 3.44 -15.13 -19.50
N PHE A 299 3.31 -14.60 -18.30
CA PHE A 299 3.95 -15.19 -17.13
C PHE A 299 3.10 -16.31 -16.53
N GLU A 300 3.72 -17.47 -16.38
CA GLU A 300 3.10 -18.64 -15.76
C GLU A 300 3.54 -18.79 -14.30
N GLN A 301 2.63 -19.30 -13.49
CA GLN A 301 2.91 -19.65 -12.11
C GLN A 301 3.89 -20.83 -12.04
N SER A 302 4.88 -20.73 -11.16
CA SER A 302 5.79 -21.84 -10.87
C SER A 302 5.04 -23.04 -10.27
N THR A 303 5.49 -24.25 -10.57
CA THR A 303 4.86 -25.48 -10.05
C THR A 303 5.01 -25.57 -8.53
N GLN A 304 4.06 -26.23 -7.86
CA GLN A 304 4.13 -26.44 -6.41
C GLN A 304 5.42 -27.13 -5.98
N ASN A 305 5.92 -28.09 -6.80
CA ASN A 305 7.18 -28.77 -6.53
C ASN A 305 8.40 -27.82 -6.57
N ASN A 306 8.44 -26.92 -7.56
CA ASN A 306 9.50 -25.94 -7.66
C ASN A 306 9.43 -24.92 -6.50
N VAL A 307 8.24 -24.45 -6.15
CA VAL A 307 8.02 -23.56 -4.99
C VAL A 307 8.51 -24.23 -3.70
N ALA A 308 8.14 -25.50 -3.48
CA ALA A 308 8.56 -26.27 -2.31
C ALA A 308 10.08 -26.49 -2.28
N ALA A 309 10.69 -26.83 -3.42
CA ALA A 309 12.13 -27.01 -3.55
C ALA A 309 12.89 -25.71 -3.29
N PHE A 310 12.43 -24.59 -3.86
CA PHE A 310 13.01 -23.25 -3.66
C PHE A 310 12.96 -22.85 -2.17
N LYS A 311 11.79 -23.02 -1.55
CA LYS A 311 11.59 -22.79 -0.12
C LYS A 311 12.54 -23.62 0.72
N HIS A 312 12.64 -24.91 0.46
CA HIS A 312 13.50 -25.82 1.22
C HIS A 312 14.98 -25.44 1.15
N ILE A 313 15.46 -25.00 -0.02
CA ILE A 313 16.85 -24.53 -0.21
C ILE A 313 17.13 -23.32 0.70
N LEU A 314 16.22 -22.35 0.78
CA LEU A 314 16.33 -21.17 1.63
C LEU A 314 16.29 -21.55 3.13
N GLU A 315 15.36 -22.41 3.53
CA GLU A 315 15.18 -22.84 4.93
C GLU A 315 16.40 -23.63 5.46
N ARG A 316 17.09 -24.40 4.61
CA ARG A 316 18.35 -25.08 4.98
C ARG A 316 19.46 -24.13 5.34
N GLN A 317 19.39 -22.86 4.96
CA GLN A 317 20.31 -21.79 5.34
C GLN A 317 19.76 -20.91 6.47
N HIS A 318 18.76 -21.42 7.21
CA HIS A 318 18.12 -20.73 8.34
C HIS A 318 17.47 -19.39 7.98
N ILE A 319 17.12 -19.20 6.70
CA ILE A 319 16.36 -18.03 6.26
C ILE A 319 14.87 -18.29 6.54
N GLN A 320 14.21 -17.34 7.16
CA GLN A 320 12.77 -17.41 7.39
C GLN A 320 12.03 -17.22 6.05
N VAL A 321 11.21 -18.20 5.67
CA VAL A 321 10.50 -18.20 4.39
C VAL A 321 9.03 -18.55 4.60
N THR A 322 8.16 -17.82 3.93
CA THR A 322 6.76 -18.20 3.77
C THR A 322 6.40 -18.27 2.30
N VAL A 323 5.45 -19.12 1.97
CA VAL A 323 4.77 -19.07 0.68
C VAL A 323 3.45 -18.34 0.90
N ARG A 324 3.27 -17.24 0.19
CA ARG A 324 2.08 -16.40 0.34
C ARG A 324 0.85 -17.18 -0.10
N ARG A 325 -0.15 -17.21 0.76
CA ARG A 325 -1.47 -17.71 0.42
C ARG A 325 -2.12 -16.73 -0.55
N GLU A 326 -2.62 -17.23 -1.65
CA GLU A 326 -3.42 -16.45 -2.59
C GLU A 326 -4.80 -16.19 -1.97
N MET A 327 -5.11 -14.92 -1.72
CA MET A 327 -6.37 -14.47 -1.13
C MET A 327 -7.25 -13.86 -2.23
N GLY A 328 -8.57 -14.17 -2.20
CA GLY A 328 -9.54 -13.61 -3.14
C GLY A 328 -9.28 -13.96 -4.61
N ARG A 329 -8.84 -15.20 -4.87
CA ARG A 329 -8.51 -15.66 -6.23
C ARG A 329 -9.70 -15.54 -7.20
N ASP A 330 -10.88 -15.91 -6.74
CA ASP A 330 -12.14 -15.91 -7.50
C ASP A 330 -12.64 -14.50 -7.85
N ILE A 331 -12.16 -13.47 -7.13
CA ILE A 331 -12.52 -12.07 -7.33
C ILE A 331 -11.35 -11.22 -7.86
N GLN A 332 -10.24 -11.85 -8.30
CA GLN A 332 -9.03 -11.16 -8.77
C GLN A 332 -8.52 -10.10 -7.77
N ALA A 333 -8.47 -10.45 -6.48
CA ALA A 333 -7.99 -9.58 -5.41
C ALA A 333 -6.52 -9.82 -5.05
N ALA A 334 -5.83 -10.74 -5.73
CA ALA A 334 -4.46 -11.08 -5.43
C ALA A 334 -3.46 -10.00 -5.90
N CYS A 335 -2.26 -10.00 -5.29
CA CYS A 335 -1.20 -9.06 -5.63
C CYS A 335 -0.85 -9.10 -7.12
N GLY A 336 -0.67 -7.90 -7.69
CA GLY A 336 -0.37 -7.71 -9.11
C GLY A 336 -1.59 -7.76 -10.04
N GLN A 337 -2.79 -8.08 -9.53
CA GLN A 337 -4.03 -8.15 -10.32
C GLN A 337 -4.89 -6.90 -10.23
N LEU A 338 -4.63 -6.01 -9.26
CA LEU A 338 -5.39 -4.79 -9.08
C LEU A 338 -5.16 -3.82 -10.24
N ARG A 339 -6.25 -3.34 -10.84
CA ARG A 339 -6.20 -2.48 -12.02
C ARG A 339 -7.44 -1.59 -12.13
N LYS A 340 -7.38 -0.61 -13.01
CA LYS A 340 -8.45 0.36 -13.33
C LYS A 340 -9.54 -0.31 -14.22
N SER A 341 -10.23 -1.35 -13.74
CA SER A 341 -11.07 -2.23 -14.57
C SER A 341 -12.43 -1.65 -15.00
N TYR A 342 -12.87 -0.53 -14.43
CA TYR A 342 -14.21 0.01 -14.73
C TYR A 342 -14.35 0.64 -16.13
N LYS A 343 -13.30 1.34 -16.63
CA LYS A 343 -13.34 1.96 -17.96
C LYS A 343 -13.34 0.97 -19.14
N GLU A 344 -12.89 -0.26 -18.94
CA GLU A 344 -12.89 -1.28 -20.00
C GLU A 344 -14.26 -1.93 -20.20
N ARG A 345 -15.15 -1.90 -19.20
CA ARG A 345 -16.50 -2.50 -19.28
C ARG A 345 -17.59 -1.51 -19.77
N SER A 346 -17.36 -0.23 -19.64
CA SER A 346 -18.29 0.82 -20.09
C SER A 346 -17.98 1.38 -21.48
N GLY A 347 -17.00 0.82 -22.18
CA GLY A 347 -16.60 1.20 -23.53
C GLY A 347 -17.16 0.29 -24.65
N ASP A 348 -17.94 -0.74 -24.30
CA ASP A 348 -18.64 -1.60 -25.24
C ASP A 348 -20.18 -1.38 -25.14
N GLU A 349 -20.62 -0.16 -25.49
CA GLU A 349 -21.97 0.14 -25.97
C GLU A 349 -21.91 1.14 -27.13
#